data_00f9fa2324f5f67492b4c3d299cdfdb2
#
_entry.id   00f9fa2324f5f67492b4c3d299cdfdb2
#
_cell.length_a   1.000
_cell.length_b   1.000
_cell.length_c   1.000
_cell.angle_alpha   90.00
_cell.angle_beta   90.00
_cell.angle_gamma   90.00
#
_symmetry.space_group_name_H-M   'P 1'
#
loop_
_entity.id
_entity.type
_entity.pdbx_description
1 polymer ?
#
loop_
_entity_poly.entity_id
_entity_poly.type
_entity_poly.pdbx_seq_one_letter_code
_entity_poly.pdbx_strand_id
1 'polypeptide(L)'
;LDDIRARTQTSKSQLFHYFPDGKEQLLLAVAEHEAKMVLDDQQPYLGALTSWAAWQRWRDAVVDRYRRQGQNCPLAVLMSEIGRTTPGAQAVTSALMRKWHDEIATGVRHMQTQDKVAAGLDADRVAAALLAGIQGGVGVMLATGDLGYLEAALDVGIESLRNEG
;
A
#
# COMPACT_ATOMS: atom_id res chain seq x y z
N LEU A 1 5.27 22.44 12.31
CA LEU A 1 5.04 23.33 11.14
C LEU A 1 6.29 24.09 10.74
N ASP A 2 7.14 24.51 11.70
CA ASP A 2 8.35 25.30 11.41
C ASP A 2 9.37 24.52 10.59
N ASP A 3 9.53 23.22 10.83
CA ASP A 3 10.40 22.34 10.03
C ASP A 3 9.90 22.19 8.59
N ILE A 4 8.58 22.10 8.39
CA ILE A 4 7.98 22.07 7.06
C ILE A 4 8.24 23.37 6.32
N ARG A 5 8.05 24.50 6.99
CA ARG A 5 8.33 25.82 6.42
C ARG A 5 9.78 25.99 6.01
N ALA A 6 10.70 25.53 6.85
CA ALA A 6 12.14 25.60 6.58
C ALA A 6 12.52 24.77 5.32
N ARG A 7 11.91 23.58 5.16
CA ARG A 7 12.18 22.68 4.02
C ARG A 7 11.51 23.14 2.72
N THR A 8 10.29 23.67 2.80
CA THR A 8 9.49 24.06 1.62
C THR A 8 9.68 25.51 1.22
N GLN A 9 10.39 26.30 2.04
CA GLN A 9 10.53 27.76 1.89
C GLN A 9 9.18 28.49 1.87
N THR A 10 8.15 27.86 2.44
CA THR A 10 6.79 28.41 2.47
C THR A 10 6.62 29.35 3.67
N SER A 11 6.01 30.51 3.45
CA SER A 11 5.70 31.42 4.55
C SER A 11 4.57 30.90 5.44
N LYS A 12 4.51 31.35 6.69
CA LYS A 12 3.41 30.99 7.60
C LYS A 12 2.05 31.39 7.03
N SER A 13 1.96 32.55 6.40
CA SER A 13 0.74 33.06 5.76
C SER A 13 0.29 32.19 4.60
N GLN A 14 1.21 31.73 3.74
CA GLN A 14 0.91 30.81 2.66
C GLN A 14 0.39 29.46 3.18
N LEU A 15 1.04 28.92 4.23
CA LEU A 15 0.61 27.64 4.81
C LEU A 15 -0.81 27.73 5.36
N PHE A 16 -1.15 28.79 6.11
CA PHE A 16 -2.50 29.01 6.63
C PHE A 16 -3.53 29.40 5.56
N HIS A 17 -3.07 29.95 4.42
CA HIS A 17 -3.95 30.18 3.29
C HIS A 17 -4.44 28.87 2.64
N TYR A 18 -3.53 27.90 2.49
CA TYR A 18 -3.87 26.58 1.91
C TYR A 18 -4.48 25.62 2.93
N PHE A 19 -4.13 25.75 4.20
CA PHE A 19 -4.57 24.89 5.30
C PHE A 19 -5.11 25.73 6.46
N PRO A 20 -6.31 26.35 6.29
CA PRO A 20 -6.88 27.25 7.31
C PRO A 20 -7.13 26.55 8.64
N ASP A 21 -7.48 25.24 8.63
CA ASP A 21 -7.66 24.43 9.84
C ASP A 21 -6.32 23.94 10.44
N GLY A 22 -5.20 24.42 9.89
CA GLY A 22 -3.88 24.22 10.46
C GLY A 22 -3.27 22.84 10.24
N LYS A 23 -2.63 22.30 11.30
CA LYS A 23 -1.82 21.09 11.21
C LYS A 23 -2.63 19.84 10.84
N GLU A 24 -3.85 19.71 11.35
CA GLU A 24 -4.69 18.54 11.09
C GLU A 24 -5.09 18.46 9.62
N GLN A 25 -5.51 19.56 9.02
CA GLN A 25 -5.84 19.65 7.61
C GLN A 25 -4.63 19.32 6.72
N LEU A 26 -3.46 19.85 7.06
CA LEU A 26 -2.23 19.52 6.34
C LEU A 26 -1.90 18.03 6.42
N LEU A 27 -2.00 17.42 7.62
CA LEU A 27 -1.74 15.99 7.80
C LEU A 27 -2.73 15.12 7.03
N LEU A 28 -4.00 15.52 6.99
CA LEU A 28 -5.02 14.84 6.21
C LEU A 28 -4.71 14.91 4.71
N ALA A 29 -4.37 16.08 4.20
CA ALA A 29 -4.00 16.24 2.79
C ALA A 29 -2.75 15.42 2.41
N VAL A 30 -1.75 15.35 3.30
CA VAL A 30 -0.60 14.47 3.13
C VAL A 30 -1.04 13.00 3.10
N ALA A 31 -1.89 12.57 4.04
CA ALA A 31 -2.38 11.20 4.09
C ALA A 31 -3.13 10.80 2.80
N GLU A 32 -4.00 11.68 2.30
CA GLU A 32 -4.73 11.46 1.03
C GLU A 32 -3.79 11.35 -0.16
N HIS A 33 -2.80 12.25 -0.24
CA HIS A 33 -1.80 12.21 -1.30
C HIS A 33 -1.00 10.91 -1.29
N GLU A 34 -0.48 10.52 -0.12
CA GLU A 34 0.31 9.30 0.04
C GLU A 34 -0.50 8.03 -0.24
N ALA A 35 -1.75 7.98 0.23
CA ALA A 35 -2.65 6.87 -0.03
C ALA A 35 -2.92 6.71 -1.54
N LYS A 36 -3.13 7.82 -2.24
CA LYS A 36 -3.31 7.82 -3.69
C LYS A 36 -2.05 7.30 -4.40
N MET A 37 -0.87 7.77 -4.02
CA MET A 37 0.40 7.35 -4.60
C MET A 37 0.67 5.86 -4.41
N VAL A 38 0.30 5.28 -3.26
CA VAL A 38 0.49 3.85 -2.99
C VAL A 38 -0.24 2.97 -4.00
N LEU A 39 -1.47 3.33 -4.40
CA LEU A 39 -2.25 2.55 -5.36
C LEU A 39 -1.89 2.89 -6.80
N ASP A 40 -1.70 4.18 -7.12
CA ASP A 40 -1.38 4.62 -8.48
C ASP A 40 -0.06 4.01 -8.97
N ASP A 41 0.95 3.91 -8.12
CA ASP A 41 2.25 3.34 -8.47
C ASP A 41 2.21 1.81 -8.74
N GLN A 42 1.13 1.14 -8.33
CA GLN A 42 0.90 -0.27 -8.62
C GLN A 42 0.08 -0.50 -9.90
N GLN A 43 -0.49 0.58 -10.47
CA GLN A 43 -1.25 0.47 -11.72
C GLN A 43 -0.28 0.46 -12.93
N PRO A 44 -0.67 -0.19 -14.06
CA PRO A 44 -1.95 -0.91 -14.25
C PRO A 44 -1.97 -2.34 -13.70
N TYR A 45 -0.90 -2.79 -13.05
CA TYR A 45 -0.70 -4.20 -12.71
C TYR A 45 -1.70 -4.71 -11.68
N LEU A 46 -1.95 -3.93 -10.60
CA LEU A 46 -2.89 -4.31 -9.54
C LEU A 46 -4.32 -4.44 -10.07
N GLY A 47 -4.76 -3.56 -10.96
CA GLY A 47 -6.08 -3.63 -11.58
C GLY A 47 -6.22 -4.69 -12.68
N ALA A 48 -5.18 -5.46 -12.98
CA ALA A 48 -5.12 -6.40 -14.10
C ALA A 48 -4.55 -7.78 -13.72
N LEU A 49 -4.87 -8.29 -12.52
CA LEU A 49 -4.40 -9.58 -12.00
C LEU A 49 -5.11 -10.78 -12.66
N THR A 50 -5.03 -10.88 -13.98
CA THR A 50 -5.81 -11.80 -14.80
C THR A 50 -5.07 -13.06 -15.24
N SER A 51 -3.79 -13.20 -14.90
CA SER A 51 -2.96 -14.35 -15.24
C SER A 51 -1.76 -14.44 -14.30
N TRP A 52 -1.11 -15.61 -14.22
CA TRP A 52 0.11 -15.77 -13.43
C TRP A 52 1.22 -14.77 -13.84
N ALA A 53 1.35 -14.50 -15.12
CA ALA A 53 2.28 -13.47 -15.60
C ALA A 53 1.90 -12.06 -15.13
N ALA A 54 0.60 -11.75 -15.00
CA ALA A 54 0.14 -10.47 -14.47
C ALA A 54 0.41 -10.36 -12.96
N TRP A 55 0.18 -11.42 -12.20
CA TRP A 55 0.54 -11.50 -10.78
C TRP A 55 2.04 -11.30 -10.56
N GLN A 56 2.87 -11.92 -11.40
CA GLN A 56 4.32 -11.75 -11.32
C GLN A 56 4.75 -10.30 -11.65
N ARG A 57 4.17 -9.68 -12.68
CA ARG A 57 4.46 -8.27 -13.00
C ARG A 57 4.05 -7.31 -11.86
N TRP A 58 2.91 -7.58 -11.22
CA TRP A 58 2.50 -6.80 -10.06
C TRP A 58 3.49 -6.98 -8.89
N ARG A 59 3.85 -8.21 -8.59
CA ARG A 59 4.88 -8.53 -7.57
C ARG A 59 6.17 -7.73 -7.83
N ASP A 60 6.67 -7.78 -9.06
CA ASP A 60 7.91 -7.11 -9.42
C ASP A 60 7.77 -5.58 -9.32
N ALA A 61 6.63 -5.02 -9.72
CA ALA A 61 6.35 -3.60 -9.60
C ALA A 61 6.32 -3.13 -8.13
N VAL A 62 5.72 -3.93 -7.22
CA VAL A 62 5.72 -3.64 -5.78
C VAL A 62 7.15 -3.65 -5.23
N VAL A 63 7.92 -4.70 -5.51
CA VAL A 63 9.30 -4.83 -5.03
C VAL A 63 10.18 -3.70 -5.56
N ASP A 64 10.10 -3.39 -6.86
CA ASP A 64 10.88 -2.32 -7.48
C ASP A 64 10.53 -0.95 -6.93
N ARG A 65 9.26 -0.71 -6.61
CA ARG A 65 8.84 0.50 -5.93
C ARG A 65 9.59 0.67 -4.61
N TYR A 66 9.52 -0.32 -3.72
CA TYR A 66 10.14 -0.25 -2.40
C TYR A 66 11.68 -0.22 -2.49
N ARG A 67 12.26 -0.89 -3.48
CA ARG A 67 13.71 -0.79 -3.76
C ARG A 67 14.13 0.64 -4.09
N ARG A 68 13.32 1.38 -4.88
CA ARG A 68 13.61 2.78 -5.23
C ARG A 68 13.34 3.75 -4.08
N GLN A 69 12.30 3.52 -3.30
CA GLN A 69 11.92 4.40 -2.20
C GLN A 69 12.81 4.25 -0.97
N GLY A 70 13.36 3.06 -0.73
CA GLY A 70 14.15 2.77 0.47
C GLY A 70 13.37 3.09 1.74
N GLN A 71 13.99 3.83 2.65
CA GLN A 71 13.37 4.23 3.92
C GLN A 71 12.36 5.39 3.80
N ASN A 72 12.24 6.02 2.64
CA ASN A 72 11.30 7.12 2.39
C ASN A 72 9.91 6.60 1.96
N CYS A 73 9.37 5.64 2.68
CA CYS A 73 8.10 5.02 2.36
C CYS A 73 6.92 5.92 2.73
N PRO A 74 6.05 6.31 1.79
CA PRO A 74 4.82 7.06 2.05
C PRO A 74 3.91 6.40 3.09
N LEU A 75 3.81 5.07 3.03
CA LEU A 75 3.04 4.28 3.99
C LEU A 75 3.56 4.40 5.43
N ALA A 76 4.86 4.62 5.63
CA ALA A 76 5.42 4.83 6.95
C ALA A 76 4.79 6.04 7.66
N VAL A 77 4.47 7.10 6.92
CA VAL A 77 3.77 8.28 7.45
C VAL A 77 2.35 7.93 7.88
N LEU A 78 1.61 7.19 7.05
CA LEU A 78 0.24 6.76 7.35
C LEU A 78 0.17 5.77 8.51
N MET A 79 1.17 4.90 8.64
CA MET A 79 1.27 3.90 9.71
C MET A 79 1.93 4.45 10.98
N SER A 80 2.44 5.69 10.96
CA SER A 80 3.03 6.36 12.12
C SER A 80 1.98 6.66 13.20
N GLU A 81 2.45 7.04 14.40
CA GLU A 81 1.57 7.46 15.49
C GLU A 81 0.64 8.60 15.08
N ILE A 82 1.13 9.56 14.30
CA ILE A 82 0.34 10.69 13.79
C ILE A 82 -0.80 10.21 12.89
N GLY A 83 -0.53 9.31 11.96
CA GLY A 83 -1.56 8.74 11.07
C GLY A 83 -2.60 7.91 11.84
N ARG A 84 -2.21 7.26 12.95
CA ARG A 84 -3.12 6.44 13.76
C ARG A 84 -3.95 7.25 14.75
N THR A 85 -3.49 8.41 15.19
CA THR A 85 -4.18 9.23 16.21
C THR A 85 -5.07 10.31 15.61
N THR A 86 -4.89 10.65 14.33
CA THR A 86 -5.72 11.66 13.65
C THR A 86 -6.91 10.95 12.98
N PRO A 87 -8.17 11.21 13.38
CA PRO A 87 -9.34 10.49 12.87
C PRO A 87 -9.48 10.50 11.34
N GLY A 88 -9.21 11.64 10.71
CA GLY A 88 -9.22 11.76 9.25
C GLY A 88 -8.16 10.89 8.58
N ALA A 89 -6.93 10.85 9.09
CA ALA A 89 -5.85 10.01 8.57
C ALA A 89 -6.15 8.52 8.76
N GLN A 90 -6.80 8.12 9.85
CA GLN A 90 -7.27 6.75 10.05
C GLN A 90 -8.31 6.34 9.00
N ALA A 91 -9.26 7.22 8.69
CA ALA A 91 -10.27 6.97 7.66
C ALA A 91 -9.64 6.78 6.27
N VAL A 92 -8.68 7.63 5.91
CA VAL A 92 -7.92 7.51 4.66
C VAL A 92 -7.13 6.20 4.59
N THR A 93 -6.41 5.87 5.66
CA THR A 93 -5.64 4.62 5.74
C THR A 93 -6.55 3.39 5.62
N SER A 94 -7.69 3.40 6.33
CA SER A 94 -8.67 2.30 6.27
C SER A 94 -9.27 2.16 4.87
N ALA A 95 -9.56 3.28 4.19
CA ALA A 95 -10.07 3.27 2.82
C ALA A 95 -9.01 2.74 1.83
N LEU A 96 -7.75 3.13 1.98
CA LEU A 96 -6.63 2.60 1.21
C LEU A 96 -6.51 1.08 1.36
N MET A 97 -6.51 0.58 2.61
CA MET A 97 -6.37 -0.86 2.87
C MET A 97 -7.53 -1.66 2.29
N ARG A 98 -8.78 -1.17 2.42
CA ARG A 98 -9.95 -1.81 1.79
C ARG A 98 -9.82 -1.86 0.28
N LYS A 99 -9.49 -0.74 -0.37
CA LYS A 99 -9.36 -0.70 -1.82
C LYS A 99 -8.26 -1.64 -2.32
N TRP A 100 -7.13 -1.67 -1.64
CA TRP A 100 -6.03 -2.56 -2.00
C TRP A 100 -6.42 -4.03 -1.82
N HIS A 101 -7.06 -4.36 -0.70
CA HIS A 101 -7.64 -5.69 -0.45
C HIS A 101 -8.61 -6.10 -1.58
N ASP A 102 -9.56 -5.23 -1.94
CA ASP A 102 -10.59 -5.52 -2.93
C ASP A 102 -10.02 -5.77 -4.34
N GLU A 103 -8.97 -5.05 -4.72
CA GLU A 103 -8.25 -5.26 -5.99
C GLU A 103 -7.58 -6.64 -6.01
N ILE A 104 -6.90 -7.03 -4.93
CA ILE A 104 -6.27 -8.35 -4.80
C ILE A 104 -7.34 -9.45 -4.84
N ALA A 105 -8.40 -9.32 -4.04
CA ALA A 105 -9.50 -10.29 -4.00
C ALA A 105 -10.19 -10.44 -5.36
N THR A 106 -10.35 -9.35 -6.09
CA THR A 106 -10.88 -9.34 -7.46
C THR A 106 -9.97 -10.15 -8.39
N GLY A 107 -8.66 -9.97 -8.29
CA GLY A 107 -7.68 -10.77 -9.03
C GLY A 107 -7.78 -12.26 -8.73
N VAL A 108 -7.90 -12.65 -7.46
CA VAL A 108 -8.09 -14.06 -7.06
C VAL A 108 -9.37 -14.63 -7.66
N ARG A 109 -10.50 -13.94 -7.52
CA ARG A 109 -11.81 -14.37 -8.10
C ARG A 109 -11.73 -14.49 -9.61
N HIS A 110 -11.03 -13.59 -10.29
CA HIS A 110 -10.81 -13.69 -11.73
C HIS A 110 -10.06 -14.97 -12.10
N MET A 111 -9.01 -15.32 -11.36
CA MET A 111 -8.26 -16.56 -11.57
C MET A 111 -9.11 -17.80 -11.28
N GLN A 112 -10.02 -17.75 -10.30
CA GLN A 112 -11.00 -18.81 -10.03
C GLN A 112 -11.97 -19.02 -11.19
N THR A 113 -12.48 -17.94 -11.83
CA THR A 113 -13.36 -18.07 -13.00
C THR A 113 -12.68 -18.69 -14.21
N GLN A 114 -11.35 -18.76 -14.22
CA GLN A 114 -10.54 -19.39 -15.26
C GLN A 114 -9.97 -20.77 -14.86
N ASP A 115 -10.46 -21.35 -13.77
CA ASP A 115 -10.00 -22.62 -13.21
C ASP A 115 -8.47 -22.68 -12.94
N LYS A 116 -7.85 -21.51 -12.67
CA LYS A 116 -6.41 -21.39 -12.37
C LYS A 116 -6.12 -21.35 -10.88
N VAL A 117 -7.15 -21.10 -10.07
CA VAL A 117 -7.13 -21.10 -8.61
C VAL A 117 -8.36 -21.87 -8.15
N ALA A 118 -8.22 -22.67 -7.09
CA ALA A 118 -9.31 -23.48 -6.58
C ALA A 118 -10.55 -22.65 -6.26
N ALA A 119 -11.72 -23.07 -6.75
CA ALA A 119 -12.98 -22.36 -6.53
C ALA A 119 -13.40 -22.29 -5.05
N GLY A 120 -12.92 -23.23 -4.23
CA GLY A 120 -13.20 -23.29 -2.78
C GLY A 120 -12.30 -22.38 -1.94
N LEU A 121 -11.28 -21.75 -2.52
CA LEU A 121 -10.39 -20.85 -1.81
C LEU A 121 -11.12 -19.53 -1.49
N ASP A 122 -11.05 -19.10 -0.24
CA ASP A 122 -11.62 -17.83 0.18
C ASP A 122 -10.75 -16.66 -0.31
N ALA A 123 -11.21 -16.00 -1.38
CA ALA A 123 -10.49 -14.90 -2.03
C ALA A 123 -10.24 -13.70 -1.09
N ASP A 124 -11.18 -13.39 -0.20
CA ASP A 124 -11.04 -12.28 0.74
C ASP A 124 -10.00 -12.61 1.82
N ARG A 125 -10.00 -13.85 2.30
CA ARG A 125 -9.00 -14.30 3.28
C ARG A 125 -7.59 -14.30 2.70
N VAL A 126 -7.43 -14.73 1.46
CA VAL A 126 -6.12 -14.71 0.78
C VAL A 126 -5.67 -13.28 0.53
N ALA A 127 -6.56 -12.41 0.07
CA ALA A 127 -6.25 -10.99 -0.12
C ALA A 127 -5.81 -10.32 1.19
N ALA A 128 -6.49 -10.62 2.30
CA ALA A 128 -6.12 -10.14 3.62
C ALA A 128 -4.73 -10.64 4.05
N ALA A 129 -4.42 -11.91 3.83
CA ALA A 129 -3.12 -12.49 4.16
C ALA A 129 -1.98 -11.87 3.32
N LEU A 130 -2.18 -11.74 2.01
CA LEU A 130 -1.22 -11.07 1.11
C LEU A 130 -0.98 -9.61 1.52
N LEU A 131 -2.04 -8.85 1.76
CA LEU A 131 -1.94 -7.46 2.18
C LEU A 131 -1.21 -7.34 3.52
N ALA A 132 -1.53 -8.18 4.50
CA ALA A 132 -0.85 -8.22 5.79
C ALA A 132 0.63 -8.59 5.64
N GLY A 133 0.95 -9.55 4.77
CA GLY A 133 2.33 -9.94 4.44
C GLY A 133 3.12 -8.80 3.82
N ILE A 134 2.54 -8.08 2.87
CA ILE A 134 3.17 -6.88 2.26
C ILE A 134 3.45 -5.83 3.35
N GLN A 135 2.45 -5.51 4.19
CA GLN A 135 2.61 -4.52 5.26
C GLN A 135 3.69 -4.95 6.27
N GLY A 136 3.71 -6.22 6.65
CA GLY A 136 4.73 -6.79 7.52
C GLY A 136 6.12 -6.74 6.89
N GLY A 137 6.25 -7.16 5.63
CA GLY A 137 7.49 -7.13 4.87
C GLY A 137 8.05 -5.71 4.72
N VAL A 138 7.18 -4.74 4.43
CA VAL A 138 7.56 -3.31 4.39
C VAL A 138 8.02 -2.81 5.75
N GLY A 139 7.30 -3.18 6.82
CA GLY A 139 7.68 -2.81 8.19
C GLY A 139 9.06 -3.32 8.58
N VAL A 140 9.37 -4.58 8.26
CA VAL A 140 10.70 -5.17 8.51
C VAL A 140 11.77 -4.52 7.64
N MET A 141 11.48 -4.27 6.35
CA MET A 141 12.41 -3.56 5.46
C MET A 141 12.76 -2.16 5.99
N LEU A 142 11.77 -1.41 6.49
CA LEU A 142 12.03 -0.08 7.08
C LEU A 142 12.92 -0.15 8.33
N ALA A 143 12.80 -1.23 9.10
CA ALA A 143 13.59 -1.42 10.33
C ALA A 143 15.01 -1.93 10.04
N THR A 144 15.19 -2.78 9.02
CA THR A 144 16.44 -3.53 8.77
C THR A 144 17.18 -3.09 7.51
N GLY A 145 16.50 -2.45 6.57
CA GLY A 145 17.01 -2.19 5.22
C GLY A 145 16.92 -3.41 4.27
N ASP A 146 16.43 -4.56 4.75
CA ASP A 146 16.37 -5.79 3.97
C ASP A 146 15.00 -5.96 3.28
N LEU A 147 15.04 -5.99 1.94
CA LEU A 147 13.87 -6.15 1.08
C LEU A 147 13.38 -7.61 1.01
N GLY A 148 14.21 -8.56 1.38
CA GLY A 148 13.95 -10.01 1.28
C GLY A 148 12.67 -10.44 2.00
N TYR A 149 12.28 -9.77 3.07
CA TYR A 149 11.02 -10.07 3.80
C TYR A 149 9.78 -9.71 2.99
N LEU A 150 9.82 -8.61 2.25
CA LEU A 150 8.73 -8.22 1.35
C LEU A 150 8.65 -9.17 0.15
N GLU A 151 9.80 -9.48 -0.44
CA GLU A 151 9.89 -10.43 -1.55
C GLU A 151 9.33 -11.80 -1.14
N ALA A 152 9.76 -12.34 0.00
CA ALA A 152 9.29 -13.61 0.52
C ALA A 152 7.77 -13.61 0.79
N ALA A 153 7.23 -12.53 1.38
CA ALA A 153 5.80 -12.43 1.65
C ALA A 153 4.96 -12.46 0.37
N LEU A 154 5.41 -11.76 -0.68
CA LEU A 154 4.75 -11.76 -1.98
C LEU A 154 4.88 -13.12 -2.68
N ASP A 155 6.08 -13.70 -2.70
CA ASP A 155 6.35 -14.96 -3.40
C ASP A 155 5.56 -16.11 -2.78
N VAL A 156 5.63 -16.29 -1.46
CA VAL A 156 4.88 -17.33 -0.74
C VAL A 156 3.37 -17.11 -0.86
N GLY A 157 2.92 -15.85 -0.75
CA GLY A 157 1.50 -15.54 -0.88
C GLY A 157 0.93 -15.83 -2.28
N ILE A 158 1.67 -15.53 -3.34
CA ILE A 158 1.27 -15.85 -4.73
C ILE A 158 1.38 -17.35 -5.00
N GLU A 159 2.40 -18.01 -4.46
CA GLU A 159 2.58 -19.47 -4.63
C GLU A 159 1.49 -20.26 -3.93
N SER A 160 1.00 -19.81 -2.78
CA SER A 160 -0.12 -20.46 -2.09
C SER A 160 -1.39 -20.54 -2.94
N LEU A 161 -1.62 -19.55 -3.81
CA LEU A 161 -2.73 -19.57 -4.77
C LEU A 161 -2.63 -20.71 -5.81
N ARG A 162 -1.41 -21.20 -6.08
CA ARG A 162 -1.17 -22.29 -7.06
C ARG A 162 -1.29 -23.67 -6.46
N ASN A 163 -0.98 -23.81 -5.15
CA ASN A 163 -0.81 -25.11 -4.51
C ASN A 163 -2.09 -25.66 -3.89
N GLU A 164 -3.17 -24.88 -3.83
CA GLU A 164 -4.48 -25.30 -3.33
C GLU A 164 -5.48 -25.66 -4.46
N GLY A 165 -4.95 -25.90 -5.68
CA GLY A 165 -5.71 -26.30 -6.87
C GLY A 165 -5.67 -27.80 -7.16
#